data_0be3323110e8ca392cbc20ddb23a0c84
#
_entry.id   0be3323110e8ca392cbc20ddb23a0c84
#
_cell.length_a   1.000
_cell.length_b   1.000
_cell.length_c   1.000
_cell.angle_alpha   90.00
_cell.angle_beta   90.00
_cell.angle_gamma   90.00
#
_symmetry.space_group_name_H-M   'P 1'
#
loop_
_entity.id
_entity.type
_entity.pdbx_description
1 polymer ?
#
loop_
_entity_poly.entity_id
_entity_poly.type
_entity_poly.pdbx_seq_one_letter_code
_entity_poly.pdbx_strand_id
1 'polypeptide(L)'
;MNKHTDNEQIIVSLTSFPEAIPYAVQAIRSILNGSMLPDKVVLYLDTPKFPGGILPADLEALKQETSLLEVRFDEAEIRSYKKLVPALRDFPNSVIVTIDDDISYPVDMLKQLVKMHKQLPEAIIAHRARKVKPELPYRKWRKYKFHDFIFRKHHFNFHTLQTGVGGVLYPPHSLDETMLDAELFMQMAPTNGDIWFWAAAVAKGTYVVPVPGWHPKAIEIGKPGEFSLKTVNLKPGDDRNREALEAILEHYPEIKQRLEDEG
;
A
#
# COMPACT_ATOMS: atom_id res chain seq x y z
N MET A 1 2.07 1.00 -29.51
CA MET A 1 0.95 1.90 -29.16
C MET A 1 0.02 1.11 -28.25
N ASN A 2 0.18 1.24 -26.94
CA ASN A 2 -0.62 0.49 -25.95
C ASN A 2 -2.02 1.10 -25.84
N LYS A 3 -3.02 0.32 -26.23
CA LYS A 3 -4.46 0.69 -26.27
C LYS A 3 -5.18 0.46 -24.93
N HIS A 4 -4.50 0.31 -23.78
CA HIS A 4 -5.13 -0.22 -22.55
C HIS A 4 -5.33 0.78 -21.40
N THR A 5 -4.97 2.06 -21.52
CA THR A 5 -4.98 2.97 -20.38
C THR A 5 -6.23 3.84 -20.19
N ASP A 6 -7.18 3.85 -21.11
CA ASP A 6 -8.34 4.77 -21.00
C ASP A 6 -9.60 4.13 -20.42
N ASN A 7 -9.58 2.83 -20.08
CA ASN A 7 -10.75 2.10 -19.57
C ASN A 7 -10.42 1.18 -18.38
N GLU A 8 -9.30 1.40 -17.68
CA GLU A 8 -8.95 0.59 -16.50
C GLU A 8 -9.73 1.08 -15.28
N GLN A 9 -10.38 0.14 -14.60
CA GLN A 9 -11.08 0.42 -13.36
C GLN A 9 -10.08 0.73 -12.23
N ILE A 10 -10.30 1.81 -11.49
CA ILE A 10 -9.46 2.25 -10.38
C ILE A 10 -10.20 1.99 -9.08
N ILE A 11 -9.67 1.07 -8.29
CA ILE A 11 -10.20 0.71 -6.98
C ILE A 11 -9.29 1.27 -5.89
N VAL A 12 -9.81 2.13 -5.04
CA VAL A 12 -9.13 2.51 -3.79
C VAL A 12 -9.49 1.52 -2.72
N SER A 13 -8.49 0.92 -2.07
CA SER A 13 -8.69 -0.14 -1.09
C SER A 13 -8.01 0.19 0.23
N LEU A 14 -8.73 -0.08 1.33
CA LEU A 14 -8.21 0.05 2.68
C LEU A 14 -8.79 -1.03 3.60
N THR A 15 -8.20 -1.16 4.78
CA THR A 15 -8.73 -1.97 5.88
C THR A 15 -8.75 -1.15 7.16
N SER A 16 -9.62 -1.50 8.09
CA SER A 16 -9.71 -0.87 9.40
C SER A 16 -10.24 -1.87 10.43
N PHE A 17 -10.37 -1.44 11.68
CA PHE A 17 -10.92 -2.21 12.79
C PHE A 17 -11.85 -1.30 13.63
N PRO A 18 -12.69 -1.84 14.52
CA PRO A 18 -13.78 -1.07 15.16
C PRO A 18 -13.37 0.28 15.75
N GLU A 19 -12.26 0.32 16.49
CA GLU A 19 -11.78 1.53 17.15
C GLU A 19 -11.19 2.56 16.17
N ALA A 20 -10.83 2.13 14.97
CA ALA A 20 -10.24 3.00 13.94
C ALA A 20 -11.26 3.47 12.90
N ILE A 21 -12.50 2.99 12.91
CA ILE A 21 -13.52 3.39 11.92
C ILE A 21 -13.71 4.92 11.82
N PRO A 22 -13.73 5.71 12.92
CA PRO A 22 -13.85 7.17 12.78
C PRO A 22 -12.72 7.82 11.99
N TYR A 23 -11.53 7.24 12.04
CA TYR A 23 -10.38 7.70 11.23
C TYR A 23 -10.50 7.22 9.79
N ALA A 24 -10.91 5.97 9.57
CA ALA A 24 -11.16 5.42 8.25
C ALA A 24 -12.20 6.24 7.47
N VAL A 25 -13.27 6.68 8.13
CA VAL A 25 -14.27 7.58 7.56
C VAL A 25 -13.63 8.89 7.09
N GLN A 26 -12.74 9.49 7.87
CA GLN A 26 -12.02 10.71 7.48
C GLN A 26 -11.05 10.46 6.31
N ALA A 27 -10.33 9.34 6.33
CA ALA A 27 -9.44 8.93 5.24
C ALA A 27 -10.23 8.75 3.93
N ILE A 28 -11.36 8.03 3.96
CA ILE A 28 -12.23 7.85 2.80
C ILE A 28 -12.78 9.20 2.30
N ARG A 29 -13.25 10.08 3.20
CA ARG A 29 -13.72 11.42 2.82
C ARG A 29 -12.63 12.23 2.13
N SER A 30 -11.37 12.10 2.53
CA SER A 30 -10.26 12.80 1.85
C SER A 30 -10.07 12.33 0.40
N ILE A 31 -10.32 11.05 0.11
CA ILE A 31 -10.32 10.50 -1.26
C ILE A 31 -11.53 11.00 -2.05
N LEU A 32 -12.73 10.95 -1.46
CA LEU A 32 -13.97 11.38 -2.10
C LEU A 32 -13.97 12.89 -2.39
N ASN A 33 -13.21 13.68 -1.64
CA ASN A 33 -12.99 15.12 -1.88
C ASN A 33 -11.80 15.42 -2.81
N GLY A 34 -11.18 14.39 -3.37
CA GLY A 34 -10.07 14.51 -4.29
C GLY A 34 -10.44 15.13 -5.64
N SER A 35 -9.44 15.66 -6.36
CA SER A 35 -9.61 16.20 -7.72
C SER A 35 -9.85 15.12 -8.79
N MET A 36 -9.69 13.87 -8.43
CA MET A 36 -10.02 12.68 -9.21
C MET A 36 -10.69 11.66 -8.30
N LEU A 37 -11.85 11.17 -8.70
CA LEU A 37 -12.57 10.12 -7.99
C LEU A 37 -12.15 8.74 -8.53
N PRO A 38 -12.07 7.71 -7.66
CA PRO A 38 -11.95 6.33 -8.10
C PRO A 38 -13.30 5.82 -8.65
N ASP A 39 -13.28 4.68 -9.32
CA ASP A 39 -14.51 3.97 -9.68
C ASP A 39 -15.18 3.37 -8.45
N LYS A 40 -14.37 2.99 -7.44
CA LYS A 40 -14.86 2.43 -6.19
C LYS A 40 -13.86 2.65 -5.06
N VAL A 41 -14.37 2.82 -3.84
CA VAL A 41 -13.60 2.71 -2.59
C VAL A 41 -14.09 1.46 -1.87
N VAL A 42 -13.19 0.52 -1.57
CA VAL A 42 -13.54 -0.73 -0.90
C VAL A 42 -12.86 -0.76 0.47
N LEU A 43 -13.68 -0.83 1.52
CA LEU A 43 -13.22 -1.02 2.89
C LEU A 43 -13.39 -2.50 3.26
N TYR A 44 -12.26 -3.18 3.49
CA TYR A 44 -12.24 -4.57 3.95
C TYR A 44 -12.18 -4.63 5.47
N LEU A 45 -13.10 -5.35 6.09
CA LEU A 45 -13.22 -5.51 7.53
C LEU A 45 -13.12 -6.99 7.94
N ASP A 46 -12.60 -7.24 9.14
CA ASP A 46 -12.53 -8.59 9.71
C ASP A 46 -13.93 -9.01 10.18
N THR A 47 -14.52 -10.07 9.62
CA THR A 47 -15.85 -10.58 10.02
C THR A 47 -15.98 -10.77 11.52
N PRO A 48 -15.01 -11.41 12.24
CA PRO A 48 -15.13 -11.62 13.68
C PRO A 48 -15.15 -10.34 14.51
N LYS A 49 -14.62 -9.23 13.99
CA LYS A 49 -14.57 -7.94 14.71
C LYS A 49 -15.85 -7.11 14.57
N PHE A 50 -16.75 -7.51 13.67
CA PHE A 50 -18.02 -6.83 13.43
C PHE A 50 -19.18 -7.84 13.51
N PRO A 51 -19.56 -8.29 14.72
CA PRO A 51 -20.59 -9.31 14.91
C PRO A 51 -21.91 -8.92 14.24
N GLY A 52 -22.49 -9.85 13.48
CA GLY A 52 -23.71 -9.63 12.72
C GLY A 52 -23.56 -8.67 11.53
N GLY A 53 -22.35 -8.26 11.18
CA GLY A 53 -22.11 -7.30 10.09
C GLY A 53 -22.54 -5.87 10.42
N ILE A 54 -22.74 -5.56 11.72
CA ILE A 54 -23.21 -4.25 12.17
C ILE A 54 -22.09 -3.24 12.05
N LEU A 55 -22.30 -2.18 11.26
CA LEU A 55 -21.34 -1.11 11.07
C LEU A 55 -21.59 0.05 12.04
N PRO A 56 -20.54 0.77 12.49
CA PRO A 56 -20.68 2.01 13.23
C PRO A 56 -21.49 3.07 12.46
N ALA A 57 -22.23 3.91 13.19
CA ALA A 57 -23.19 4.86 12.61
C ALA A 57 -22.56 5.86 11.62
N ASP A 58 -21.35 6.31 11.88
CA ASP A 58 -20.61 7.23 11.00
C ASP A 58 -20.19 6.57 9.66
N LEU A 59 -19.87 5.27 9.68
CA LEU A 59 -19.59 4.51 8.47
C LEU A 59 -20.88 4.21 7.68
N GLU A 60 -21.96 3.87 8.36
CA GLU A 60 -23.27 3.70 7.71
C GLU A 60 -23.77 5.02 7.08
N ALA A 61 -23.59 6.15 7.76
CA ALA A 61 -23.91 7.46 7.20
C ALA A 61 -23.09 7.74 5.93
N LEU A 62 -21.78 7.48 5.95
CA LEU A 62 -20.93 7.65 4.77
C LEU A 62 -21.36 6.77 3.60
N LYS A 63 -21.76 5.51 3.84
CA LYS A 63 -22.29 4.64 2.78
C LYS A 63 -23.59 5.19 2.14
N GLN A 64 -24.42 5.88 2.90
CA GLN A 64 -25.62 6.52 2.38
C GLN A 64 -25.32 7.80 1.57
N GLU A 65 -24.22 8.49 1.88
CA GLU A 65 -23.80 9.70 1.19
C GLU A 65 -23.21 9.45 -0.22
N THR A 66 -22.67 8.25 -0.47
CA THR A 66 -21.98 7.96 -1.72
C THR A 66 -22.19 6.51 -2.18
N SER A 67 -22.41 6.32 -3.47
CA SER A 67 -22.44 4.99 -4.11
C SER A 67 -21.05 4.42 -4.41
N LEU A 68 -20.00 5.20 -4.22
CA LEU A 68 -18.62 4.75 -4.48
C LEU A 68 -18.06 3.86 -3.37
N LEU A 69 -18.59 3.96 -2.14
CA LEU A 69 -18.10 3.19 -1.00
C LEU A 69 -18.78 1.82 -0.92
N GLU A 70 -17.98 0.78 -0.95
CA GLU A 70 -18.36 -0.60 -0.69
C GLU A 70 -17.65 -1.12 0.55
N VAL A 71 -18.37 -1.76 1.46
CA VAL A 71 -17.79 -2.45 2.63
C VAL A 71 -17.89 -3.94 2.40
N ARG A 72 -16.77 -4.62 2.52
CA ARG A 72 -16.65 -6.09 2.39
C ARG A 72 -16.10 -6.69 3.66
N PHE A 73 -16.64 -7.83 4.02
CA PHE A 73 -16.17 -8.63 5.15
C PHE A 73 -15.28 -9.78 4.63
N ASP A 74 -14.19 -10.04 5.34
CA ASP A 74 -13.25 -11.11 5.04
C ASP A 74 -12.91 -11.88 6.31
N GLU A 75 -12.97 -13.22 6.26
CA GLU A 75 -12.72 -14.10 7.40
C GLU A 75 -11.25 -14.16 7.80
N ALA A 76 -10.34 -13.95 6.85
CA ALA A 76 -8.91 -14.08 7.09
C ALA A 76 -8.38 -12.95 7.98
N GLU A 77 -7.81 -13.28 9.13
CA GLU A 77 -7.18 -12.30 10.03
C GLU A 77 -5.74 -12.01 9.59
N ILE A 78 -5.58 -11.25 8.52
CA ILE A 78 -4.32 -10.92 7.88
C ILE A 78 -3.85 -9.47 8.10
N ARG A 79 -4.36 -8.81 9.14
CA ARG A 79 -3.95 -7.46 9.56
C ARG A 79 -3.93 -6.45 8.39
N SER A 80 -2.84 -5.68 8.25
CA SER A 80 -2.70 -4.66 7.20
C SER A 80 -2.58 -5.21 5.78
N TYR A 81 -2.35 -6.51 5.60
CA TYR A 81 -2.40 -7.15 4.28
C TYR A 81 -3.79 -7.10 3.67
N LYS A 82 -4.84 -7.02 4.51
CA LYS A 82 -6.25 -6.95 4.09
C LYS A 82 -6.56 -5.74 3.21
N LYS A 83 -5.76 -4.68 3.23
CA LYS A 83 -5.93 -3.55 2.32
C LYS A 83 -5.58 -3.87 0.86
N LEU A 84 -4.83 -4.94 0.57
CA LEU A 84 -4.39 -5.26 -0.80
C LEU A 84 -4.80 -6.68 -1.23
N VAL A 85 -4.52 -7.70 -0.42
CA VAL A 85 -4.69 -9.11 -0.84
C VAL A 85 -6.12 -9.43 -1.29
N PRO A 86 -7.19 -9.13 -0.54
CA PRO A 86 -8.55 -9.38 -1.02
C PRO A 86 -8.93 -8.49 -2.20
N ALA A 87 -8.39 -7.27 -2.32
CA ALA A 87 -8.67 -6.42 -3.47
C ALA A 87 -8.09 -6.99 -4.77
N LEU A 88 -6.89 -7.57 -4.73
CA LEU A 88 -6.29 -8.27 -5.88
C LEU A 88 -7.12 -9.49 -6.31
N ARG A 89 -7.68 -10.23 -5.34
CA ARG A 89 -8.57 -11.38 -5.61
C ARG A 89 -9.90 -10.93 -6.22
N ASP A 90 -10.51 -9.89 -5.66
CA ASP A 90 -11.86 -9.45 -6.02
C ASP A 90 -11.88 -8.61 -7.32
N PHE A 91 -10.76 -7.97 -7.65
CA PHE A 91 -10.59 -7.09 -8.82
C PHE A 91 -9.28 -7.39 -9.57
N PRO A 92 -9.10 -8.62 -10.09
CA PRO A 92 -7.81 -9.09 -10.60
C PRO A 92 -7.28 -8.31 -11.82
N ASN A 93 -8.16 -7.65 -12.56
CA ASN A 93 -7.83 -6.88 -13.76
C ASN A 93 -7.95 -5.37 -13.55
N SER A 94 -8.10 -4.91 -12.31
CA SER A 94 -8.23 -3.48 -11.98
C SER A 94 -6.93 -2.94 -11.42
N VAL A 95 -6.75 -1.63 -11.53
CA VAL A 95 -5.71 -0.89 -10.83
C VAL A 95 -6.14 -0.74 -9.37
N ILE A 96 -5.33 -1.25 -8.44
CA ILE A 96 -5.60 -1.13 -7.01
C ILE A 96 -4.74 -0.01 -6.41
N VAL A 97 -5.37 0.92 -5.71
CA VAL A 97 -4.68 1.96 -4.94
C VAL A 97 -4.91 1.71 -3.45
N THR A 98 -3.86 1.33 -2.73
CA THR A 98 -3.96 1.15 -1.28
C THR A 98 -3.77 2.44 -0.52
N ILE A 99 -4.58 2.64 0.51
CA ILE A 99 -4.48 3.74 1.47
C ILE A 99 -4.50 3.21 2.90
N ASP A 100 -4.04 4.02 3.84
CA ASP A 100 -4.10 3.73 5.28
C ASP A 100 -5.34 4.41 5.90
N ASP A 101 -5.92 3.81 6.92
CA ASP A 101 -7.16 4.24 7.56
C ASP A 101 -6.99 5.44 8.50
N ASP A 102 -5.76 5.83 8.82
CA ASP A 102 -5.39 6.90 9.75
C ASP A 102 -4.72 8.10 9.06
N ILE A 103 -4.90 8.22 7.73
CA ILE A 103 -4.26 9.24 6.90
C ILE A 103 -5.31 10.06 6.15
N SER A 104 -5.19 11.39 6.23
CA SER A 104 -5.88 12.33 5.32
C SER A 104 -4.99 12.61 4.11
N TYR A 105 -5.51 12.35 2.92
CA TYR A 105 -4.77 12.43 1.66
C TYR A 105 -4.93 13.80 0.99
N PRO A 106 -3.86 14.32 0.34
CA PRO A 106 -3.94 15.54 -0.46
C PRO A 106 -4.92 15.37 -1.64
N VAL A 107 -5.56 16.48 -2.00
CA VAL A 107 -6.61 16.56 -3.05
C VAL A 107 -6.18 15.95 -4.40
N ASP A 108 -4.91 16.05 -4.78
CA ASP A 108 -4.38 15.55 -6.04
C ASP A 108 -3.70 14.15 -5.92
N MET A 109 -3.76 13.49 -4.77
CA MET A 109 -3.02 12.24 -4.53
C MET A 109 -3.35 11.18 -5.59
N LEU A 110 -4.61 10.82 -5.73
CA LEU A 110 -5.05 9.79 -6.69
C LEU A 110 -4.73 10.19 -8.13
N LYS A 111 -5.03 11.44 -8.49
CA LYS A 111 -4.74 11.97 -9.84
C LYS A 111 -3.27 11.88 -10.22
N GLN A 112 -2.37 12.13 -9.28
CA GLN A 112 -0.92 12.06 -9.52
C GLN A 112 -0.46 10.61 -9.71
N LEU A 113 -0.95 9.67 -8.90
CA LEU A 113 -0.66 8.23 -9.06
C LEU A 113 -1.12 7.74 -10.43
N VAL A 114 -2.37 8.01 -10.80
CA VAL A 114 -2.97 7.58 -12.09
C VAL A 114 -2.27 8.25 -13.28
N LYS A 115 -1.94 9.54 -13.17
CA LYS A 115 -1.18 10.22 -14.23
C LYS A 115 0.17 9.56 -14.48
N MET A 116 0.82 9.11 -13.42
CA MET A 116 2.12 8.44 -13.53
C MET A 116 1.97 7.00 -14.04
N HIS A 117 0.95 6.28 -13.57
CA HIS A 117 0.60 4.95 -14.07
C HIS A 117 0.36 4.95 -15.59
N LYS A 118 -0.34 5.95 -16.14
CA LYS A 118 -0.51 6.12 -17.60
C LYS A 118 0.80 6.25 -18.38
N GLN A 119 1.86 6.72 -17.75
CA GLN A 119 3.21 6.81 -18.34
C GLN A 119 4.02 5.52 -18.15
N LEU A 120 3.76 4.78 -17.08
CA LEU A 120 4.48 3.60 -16.61
C LEU A 120 3.48 2.51 -16.20
N PRO A 121 2.72 1.93 -17.14
CA PRO A 121 1.58 1.06 -16.82
C PRO A 121 1.95 -0.24 -16.11
N GLU A 122 3.20 -0.68 -16.20
CA GLU A 122 3.66 -1.92 -15.57
C GLU A 122 4.34 -1.69 -14.21
N ALA A 123 4.57 -0.43 -13.81
CA ALA A 123 5.25 -0.11 -12.57
C ALA A 123 4.27 0.13 -11.41
N ILE A 124 4.64 -0.30 -10.21
CA ILE A 124 3.98 0.11 -8.98
C ILE A 124 4.37 1.56 -8.71
N ILE A 125 3.39 2.42 -8.47
CA ILE A 125 3.60 3.86 -8.26
C ILE A 125 3.34 4.22 -6.81
N ALA A 126 4.26 4.96 -6.18
CA ALA A 126 4.12 5.36 -4.77
C ALA A 126 4.48 6.82 -4.54
N HIS A 127 3.68 7.54 -3.74
CA HIS A 127 4.04 8.90 -3.32
C HIS A 127 5.20 8.93 -2.33
N ARG A 128 5.35 7.85 -1.58
CA ARG A 128 6.41 7.73 -0.59
C ARG A 128 7.16 6.42 -0.77
N ALA A 129 8.47 6.53 -0.96
CA ALA A 129 9.35 5.38 -1.08
C ALA A 129 10.65 5.55 -0.30
N ARG A 130 11.31 4.43 -0.01
CA ARG A 130 12.63 4.35 0.61
C ARG A 130 13.62 3.65 -0.30
N LYS A 131 14.90 4.01 -0.13
CA LYS A 131 16.01 3.31 -0.77
C LYS A 131 16.40 2.14 0.12
N VAL A 132 16.11 0.94 -0.32
CA VAL A 132 16.46 -0.30 0.39
C VAL A 132 17.97 -0.45 0.44
N LYS A 133 18.47 -0.80 1.61
CA LYS A 133 19.87 -1.14 1.87
C LYS A 133 19.88 -2.33 2.82
N PRO A 134 19.89 -3.57 2.29
CA PRO A 134 19.76 -4.79 3.10
C PRO A 134 20.82 -4.88 4.21
N GLU A 135 22.00 -4.34 3.96
CA GLU A 135 23.14 -4.32 4.90
C GLU A 135 22.92 -3.35 6.09
N LEU A 136 21.94 -2.45 6.04
CA LEU A 136 21.69 -1.44 7.06
C LEU A 136 20.38 -1.68 7.81
N PRO A 137 20.28 -1.27 9.08
CA PRO A 137 19.01 -1.21 9.79
C PRO A 137 17.97 -0.36 9.03
N TYR A 138 16.69 -0.78 9.07
CA TYR A 138 15.61 -0.09 8.36
C TYR A 138 15.53 1.41 8.63
N ARG A 139 15.85 1.85 9.86
CA ARG A 139 15.86 3.27 10.21
C ARG A 139 16.84 4.10 9.40
N LYS A 140 17.90 3.49 8.87
CA LYS A 140 18.91 4.14 8.01
C LYS A 140 18.52 4.14 6.54
N TRP A 141 17.44 3.46 6.12
CA TRP A 141 16.96 3.49 4.75
C TRP A 141 16.39 4.87 4.45
N ARG A 142 17.05 5.57 3.54
CA ARG A 142 16.73 6.95 3.19
C ARG A 142 15.44 7.04 2.37
N LYS A 143 14.55 7.98 2.72
CA LYS A 143 13.39 8.30 1.88
C LYS A 143 13.84 9.04 0.63
N TYR A 144 13.12 8.81 -0.49
CA TYR A 144 13.23 9.68 -1.66
C TYR A 144 12.77 11.09 -1.31
N LYS A 145 13.49 12.10 -1.84
CA LYS A 145 13.23 13.53 -1.65
C LYS A 145 13.26 14.24 -2.99
N PHE A 146 12.75 15.46 -3.05
CA PHE A 146 12.72 16.28 -4.26
C PHE A 146 14.06 16.33 -5.02
N HIS A 147 15.17 16.49 -4.32
CA HIS A 147 16.50 16.55 -4.97
C HIS A 147 16.93 15.25 -5.65
N ASP A 148 16.36 14.10 -5.29
CA ASP A 148 16.65 12.83 -5.96
C ASP A 148 16.14 12.82 -7.41
N PHE A 149 15.22 13.73 -7.76
CA PHE A 149 14.61 13.83 -9.10
C PHE A 149 15.18 14.94 -9.97
N ILE A 150 16.16 15.71 -9.50
CA ILE A 150 16.73 16.86 -10.25
C ILE A 150 17.36 16.39 -11.55
N PHE A 151 18.11 15.29 -11.52
CA PHE A 151 18.83 14.74 -12.68
C PHE A 151 18.18 13.49 -13.28
N ARG A 152 17.19 12.89 -12.60
CA ARG A 152 16.54 11.67 -13.04
C ARG A 152 15.06 11.70 -12.68
N LYS A 153 14.22 11.75 -13.71
CA LYS A 153 12.75 11.82 -13.53
C LYS A 153 12.18 10.55 -12.88
N HIS A 154 12.69 9.38 -13.26
CA HIS A 154 12.25 8.08 -12.76
C HIS A 154 13.43 7.28 -12.22
N HIS A 155 13.18 6.49 -11.19
CA HIS A 155 14.13 5.58 -10.59
C HIS A 155 13.64 4.15 -10.80
N PHE A 156 14.25 3.45 -11.75
CA PHE A 156 13.99 2.05 -12.05
C PHE A 156 15.08 1.21 -11.41
N ASN A 157 14.83 0.69 -10.23
CA ASN A 157 15.67 -0.29 -9.57
C ASN A 157 14.87 -1.03 -8.50
N PHE A 158 15.25 -2.26 -8.20
CA PHE A 158 14.60 -3.10 -7.20
C PHE A 158 14.87 -2.63 -5.76
N HIS A 159 15.83 -1.75 -5.54
CA HIS A 159 16.11 -1.14 -4.23
C HIS A 159 15.14 -0.01 -3.85
N THR A 160 14.03 0.13 -4.56
CA THR A 160 12.98 1.11 -4.24
C THR A 160 11.80 0.43 -3.56
N LEU A 161 11.61 0.68 -2.27
CA LEU A 161 10.49 0.17 -1.47
C LEU A 161 9.41 1.23 -1.31
N GLN A 162 8.18 0.91 -1.72
CA GLN A 162 6.99 1.73 -1.42
C GLN A 162 6.66 1.71 0.07
N THR A 163 6.02 2.76 0.57
CA THR A 163 5.45 2.78 1.93
C THR A 163 4.00 3.25 1.88
N GLY A 164 3.09 2.52 2.53
CA GLY A 164 1.63 2.69 2.45
C GLY A 164 1.12 4.10 2.74
N VAL A 165 1.74 4.78 3.70
CA VAL A 165 1.34 6.12 4.20
C VAL A 165 1.05 7.16 3.10
N GLY A 166 1.72 7.09 1.96
CA GLY A 166 1.54 8.06 0.87
C GLY A 166 0.45 7.69 -0.14
N GLY A 167 -0.08 6.50 -0.06
CA GLY A 167 -0.85 5.85 -1.13
C GLY A 167 0.06 5.14 -2.13
N VAL A 168 -0.32 3.94 -2.53
CA VAL A 168 0.43 3.09 -3.46
C VAL A 168 -0.52 2.52 -4.50
N LEU A 169 -0.18 2.69 -5.77
CA LEU A 169 -0.91 2.15 -6.91
C LEU A 169 -0.22 0.89 -7.41
N TYR A 170 -0.99 -0.19 -7.49
CA TYR A 170 -0.59 -1.49 -8.01
C TYR A 170 -1.33 -1.76 -9.33
N PRO A 171 -0.61 -1.89 -10.45
CA PRO A 171 -1.20 -2.38 -11.69
C PRO A 171 -1.67 -3.84 -11.55
N PRO A 172 -2.60 -4.31 -12.39
CA PRO A 172 -2.97 -5.72 -12.44
C PRO A 172 -1.72 -6.60 -12.59
N HIS A 173 -1.69 -7.74 -11.88
CA HIS A 173 -0.62 -8.74 -11.96
C HIS A 173 0.80 -8.24 -11.67
N SER A 174 0.94 -7.14 -10.94
CA SER A 174 2.25 -6.53 -10.62
C SER A 174 3.01 -7.22 -9.48
N LEU A 175 2.39 -8.18 -8.79
CA LEU A 175 3.00 -8.96 -7.71
C LEU A 175 3.11 -10.44 -8.11
N ASP A 176 4.08 -11.14 -7.55
CA ASP A 176 4.17 -12.58 -7.68
C ASP A 176 3.04 -13.25 -6.89
N GLU A 177 2.20 -14.03 -7.56
CA GLU A 177 1.00 -14.62 -6.99
C GLU A 177 1.31 -15.69 -5.94
N THR A 178 2.47 -16.35 -6.02
CA THR A 178 2.89 -17.35 -5.02
C THR A 178 3.18 -16.71 -3.67
N MET A 179 3.51 -15.43 -3.64
CA MET A 179 3.73 -14.66 -2.43
C MET A 179 2.44 -14.04 -1.83
N LEU A 180 1.27 -14.32 -2.40
CA LEU A 180 -0.01 -13.86 -1.85
C LEU A 180 -0.65 -14.88 -0.89
N ASP A 181 0.05 -15.96 -0.57
CA ASP A 181 -0.35 -16.95 0.42
C ASP A 181 -0.32 -16.36 1.84
N ALA A 182 -1.48 -16.40 2.52
CA ALA A 182 -1.66 -15.80 3.83
C ALA A 182 -0.86 -16.49 4.94
N GLU A 183 -0.71 -17.81 4.91
CA GLU A 183 0.06 -18.55 5.89
C GLU A 183 1.53 -18.13 5.82
N LEU A 184 2.05 -18.00 4.61
CA LEU A 184 3.43 -17.66 4.33
C LEU A 184 3.80 -16.24 4.79
N PHE A 185 3.04 -15.23 4.38
CA PHE A 185 3.37 -13.86 4.79
C PHE A 185 3.08 -13.58 6.27
N MET A 186 2.09 -14.25 6.87
CA MET A 186 1.84 -14.12 8.30
C MET A 186 2.91 -14.83 9.15
N GLN A 187 3.57 -15.85 8.62
CA GLN A 187 4.70 -16.49 9.27
C GLN A 187 5.97 -15.62 9.22
N MET A 188 6.31 -15.07 8.04
CA MET A 188 7.60 -14.39 7.82
C MET A 188 7.58 -12.89 8.11
N ALA A 189 6.47 -12.22 7.85
CA ALA A 189 6.38 -10.76 7.94
C ALA A 189 5.02 -10.28 8.50
N PRO A 190 4.53 -10.77 9.66
CA PRO A 190 3.16 -10.58 10.14
C PRO A 190 2.73 -9.12 10.32
N THR A 191 3.66 -8.18 10.40
CA THR A 191 3.40 -6.74 10.60
C THR A 191 4.09 -5.86 9.56
N ASN A 192 4.75 -6.46 8.55
CA ASN A 192 5.66 -5.78 7.63
C ASN A 192 5.15 -5.83 6.16
N GLY A 193 3.85 -5.58 5.95
CA GLY A 193 3.20 -5.70 4.65
C GLY A 193 3.89 -4.90 3.53
N ASP A 194 4.41 -3.69 3.81
CA ASP A 194 5.12 -2.89 2.81
C ASP A 194 6.38 -3.62 2.29
N ILE A 195 7.14 -4.29 3.18
CA ILE A 195 8.34 -5.07 2.81
C ILE A 195 7.94 -6.30 2.02
N TRP A 196 6.89 -7.00 2.44
CA TRP A 196 6.40 -8.19 1.75
C TRP A 196 5.92 -7.88 0.34
N PHE A 197 5.08 -6.86 0.16
CA PHE A 197 4.58 -6.47 -1.16
C PHE A 197 5.68 -5.96 -2.08
N TRP A 198 6.69 -5.27 -1.53
CA TRP A 198 7.88 -4.92 -2.28
C TRP A 198 8.65 -6.17 -2.73
N ALA A 199 8.85 -7.15 -1.85
CA ALA A 199 9.52 -8.39 -2.19
C ALA A 199 8.75 -9.17 -3.27
N ALA A 200 7.43 -9.24 -3.18
CA ALA A 200 6.58 -9.85 -4.20
C ALA A 200 6.65 -9.11 -5.55
N ALA A 201 6.82 -7.79 -5.54
CA ALA A 201 7.08 -7.02 -6.76
C ALA A 201 8.45 -7.34 -7.33
N VAL A 202 9.50 -7.42 -6.51
CA VAL A 202 10.84 -7.82 -6.94
C VAL A 202 10.84 -9.23 -7.51
N ALA A 203 10.19 -10.20 -6.86
CA ALA A 203 10.05 -11.56 -7.37
C ALA A 203 9.35 -11.62 -8.73
N LYS A 204 8.33 -10.80 -8.95
CA LYS A 204 7.64 -10.64 -10.24
C LYS A 204 8.52 -9.97 -11.29
N GLY A 205 9.49 -9.16 -10.89
CA GLY A 205 10.28 -8.30 -11.78
C GLY A 205 9.63 -6.93 -12.02
N THR A 206 8.74 -6.51 -11.13
CA THR A 206 8.04 -5.22 -11.19
C THR A 206 8.80 -4.17 -10.42
N TYR A 207 9.06 -3.03 -11.05
CA TYR A 207 9.67 -1.88 -10.38
C TYR A 207 8.66 -1.09 -9.56
N VAL A 208 9.12 -0.60 -8.40
CA VAL A 208 8.44 0.46 -7.67
C VAL A 208 9.04 1.81 -8.08
N VAL A 209 8.19 2.73 -8.54
CA VAL A 209 8.62 4.04 -9.01
C VAL A 209 7.97 5.13 -8.17
N PRO A 210 8.76 5.95 -7.45
CA PRO A 210 8.20 7.05 -6.66
C PRO A 210 7.76 8.19 -7.57
N VAL A 211 6.64 8.83 -7.21
CA VAL A 211 6.13 10.03 -7.89
C VAL A 211 7.17 11.15 -7.76
N PRO A 212 7.67 11.72 -8.88
CA PRO A 212 8.69 12.76 -8.83
C PRO A 212 8.11 14.11 -8.38
N GLY A 213 8.97 14.94 -7.81
CA GLY A 213 8.64 16.33 -7.48
C GLY A 213 8.31 16.55 -6.00
N TRP A 214 7.76 17.74 -5.73
CA TRP A 214 7.23 18.11 -4.43
C TRP A 214 5.72 17.88 -4.41
N HIS A 215 5.25 17.19 -3.38
CA HIS A 215 3.84 16.91 -3.17
C HIS A 215 3.45 17.31 -1.74
N PRO A 216 2.23 17.85 -1.52
CA PRO A 216 1.67 17.98 -0.20
C PRO A 216 1.74 16.63 0.53
N LYS A 217 2.14 16.66 1.78
CA LYS A 217 2.24 15.43 2.57
C LYS A 217 0.84 14.96 2.98
N ALA A 218 0.65 13.67 2.96
CA ALA A 218 -0.44 13.02 3.66
C ALA A 218 -0.32 13.30 5.19
N ILE A 219 -1.44 13.57 5.85
CA ILE A 219 -1.49 14.01 7.25
C ILE A 219 -2.01 12.86 8.11
N GLU A 220 -1.25 12.47 9.14
CA GLU A 220 -1.73 11.50 10.15
C GLU A 220 -2.94 12.12 10.89
N ILE A 221 -4.08 11.42 10.93
CA ILE A 221 -5.34 11.90 11.53
C ILE A 221 -5.38 11.62 13.05
N GLY A 222 -4.39 10.89 13.58
CA GLY A 222 -4.26 10.73 15.03
C GLY A 222 -4.87 9.46 15.60
N LYS A 223 -4.53 8.29 15.04
CA LYS A 223 -4.84 6.98 15.64
C LYS A 223 -4.11 6.82 16.98
N PRO A 224 -4.74 6.30 18.05
CA PRO A 224 -4.06 6.01 19.30
C PRO A 224 -2.79 5.19 19.08
N GLY A 225 -1.66 5.60 19.70
CA GLY A 225 -0.34 5.04 19.45
C GLY A 225 -0.20 3.54 19.72
N GLU A 226 -1.06 2.98 20.59
CA GLU A 226 -1.11 1.55 20.90
C GLU A 226 -1.54 0.67 19.72
N PHE A 227 -2.29 1.23 18.75
CA PHE A 227 -2.72 0.55 17.54
C PHE A 227 -1.81 0.79 16.33
N SER A 228 -0.72 1.54 16.50
CA SER A 228 0.19 1.86 15.40
C SER A 228 1.21 0.73 15.17
N LEU A 229 1.23 0.15 13.96
CA LEU A 229 2.27 -0.80 13.56
C LEU A 229 3.68 -0.23 13.64
N LYS A 230 3.83 1.10 13.53
CA LYS A 230 5.09 1.80 13.72
C LYS A 230 5.66 1.59 15.13
N THR A 231 4.80 1.58 16.15
CA THR A 231 5.17 1.32 17.54
C THR A 231 5.64 -0.12 17.74
N VAL A 232 5.04 -1.05 16.99
CA VAL A 232 5.39 -2.49 17.05
C VAL A 232 6.71 -2.75 16.30
N ASN A 233 6.88 -2.21 15.09
CA ASN A 233 7.98 -2.54 14.18
C ASN A 233 9.28 -1.76 14.47
N LEU A 234 9.21 -0.68 15.26
CA LEU A 234 10.34 0.21 15.52
C LEU A 234 10.62 0.39 17.02
N LYS A 235 10.44 -0.64 17.83
CA LYS A 235 10.86 -0.61 19.23
C LYS A 235 12.37 -0.39 19.35
N PRO A 236 12.86 0.32 20.38
CA PRO A 236 14.29 0.42 20.64
C PRO A 236 14.90 -0.98 20.84
N GLY A 237 15.93 -1.31 20.06
CA GLY A 237 16.60 -2.61 20.11
C GLY A 237 15.98 -3.71 19.25
N ASP A 238 14.85 -3.44 18.60
CA ASP A 238 14.10 -4.40 17.78
C ASP A 238 13.93 -3.79 16.36
N ASP A 239 14.36 -4.49 15.31
CA ASP A 239 14.21 -4.07 13.90
C ASP A 239 13.45 -5.16 13.12
N ARG A 240 12.17 -5.31 13.43
CA ARG A 240 11.30 -6.30 12.79
C ARG A 240 11.21 -6.14 11.28
N ASN A 241 11.44 -4.93 10.77
CA ASN A 241 11.50 -4.71 9.33
C ASN A 241 12.73 -5.39 8.71
N ARG A 242 13.87 -5.34 9.40
CA ARG A 242 15.08 -6.03 8.97
C ARG A 242 14.94 -7.55 9.12
N GLU A 243 14.41 -8.01 10.23
CA GLU A 243 14.16 -9.43 10.48
C GLU A 243 13.26 -10.03 9.40
N ALA A 244 12.15 -9.34 9.05
CA ALA A 244 11.27 -9.76 7.97
C ALA A 244 12.00 -9.79 6.62
N LEU A 245 12.82 -8.77 6.31
CA LEU A 245 13.61 -8.76 5.07
C LEU A 245 14.60 -9.93 5.03
N GLU A 246 15.33 -10.18 6.10
CA GLU A 246 16.31 -11.28 6.19
C GLU A 246 15.62 -12.64 5.97
N ALA A 247 14.47 -12.87 6.61
CA ALA A 247 13.68 -14.10 6.43
C ALA A 247 13.19 -14.25 4.96
N ILE A 248 12.74 -13.17 4.34
CA ILE A 248 12.31 -13.17 2.94
C ILE A 248 13.49 -13.50 2.01
N LEU A 249 14.64 -12.86 2.18
CA LEU A 249 15.81 -13.05 1.32
C LEU A 249 16.45 -14.45 1.50
N GLU A 250 16.28 -15.08 2.67
CA GLU A 250 16.68 -16.46 2.90
C GLU A 250 15.75 -17.44 2.20
N HIS A 251 14.43 -17.19 2.25
CA HIS A 251 13.42 -18.06 1.66
C HIS A 251 13.32 -17.92 0.13
N TYR A 252 13.58 -16.72 -0.41
CA TYR A 252 13.50 -16.36 -1.83
C TYR A 252 14.85 -15.87 -2.36
N PRO A 253 15.82 -16.77 -2.62
CA PRO A 253 17.17 -16.39 -3.07
C PRO A 253 17.18 -15.64 -4.40
N GLU A 254 16.17 -15.83 -5.26
CA GLU A 254 16.02 -15.09 -6.52
C GLU A 254 15.78 -13.59 -6.30
N ILE A 255 15.12 -13.19 -5.20
CA ILE A 255 14.96 -11.78 -4.84
C ILE A 255 16.34 -11.19 -4.49
N LYS A 256 17.13 -11.92 -3.69
CA LYS A 256 18.47 -11.50 -3.31
C LYS A 256 19.37 -11.33 -4.55
N GLN A 257 19.33 -12.30 -5.47
CA GLN A 257 20.09 -12.25 -6.72
C GLN A 257 19.75 -11.02 -7.56
N ARG A 258 18.45 -10.70 -7.73
CA ARG A 258 18.01 -9.50 -8.47
C ARG A 258 18.50 -8.20 -7.84
N LEU A 259 18.58 -8.13 -6.51
CA LEU A 259 19.12 -6.95 -5.82
C LEU A 259 20.64 -6.84 -6.03
N GLU A 260 21.36 -7.95 -6.04
CA GLU A 260 22.82 -7.98 -6.27
C GLU A 260 23.18 -7.61 -7.71
N ASP A 261 22.37 -8.04 -8.69
CA ASP A 261 22.59 -7.75 -10.14
C ASP A 261 22.42 -6.27 -10.49
N GLU A 262 21.74 -5.49 -9.66
CA GLU A 262 21.52 -4.03 -9.84
C GLU A 262 22.43 -3.15 -8.97
N GLY A 263 23.28 -3.73 -8.12
CA GLY A 263 24.12 -3.06 -7.12
C GLY A 263 25.42 -2.41 -7.59
#